data_cb154580866df0acfeb986a5172161de
#
_entry.id   cb154580866df0acfeb986a5172161de
#
_cell.length_a   1.000
_cell.length_b   1.000
_cell.length_c   1.000
_cell.angle_alpha   90.00
_cell.angle_beta   90.00
_cell.angle_gamma   90.00
#
_symmetry.space_group_name_H-M   'P 1'
#
loop_
_entity.id
_entity.type
_entity.pdbx_description
1 polymer ?
#
loop_
_entity_poly.entity_id
_entity_poly.type
_entity_poly.pdbx_seq_one_letter_code
_entity_poly.pdbx_strand_id
1 'polypeptide(L)'
;FSTIFGCLFGSVFGFEDVIPALWLKPTEAMTDLPFVGRLNTVFVVAIALGMGVILFTMILNMITSFKNHDTEKTWFDTNGLAGFVFYFSLAATIVMFMSGHTLPAAAILIIMFVLPLLVMFFKEPLTAVLEKKSEKISGGVGMFITQGFFELFEVLLSYFSNTLSFVRVGAFAVSHAAMMQVVLMLAGAETGAPSIPVIVLGNLFVCGMEGLIVGIQVLRLEYYELFSRFYKGSGREFKPFYEK
;
A
#
# COMPACT_ATOMS: atom_id res chain seq x y z
N PHE A 1 -1.07 4.42 -20.20
CA PHE A 1 -0.97 4.87 -18.81
C PHE A 1 0.11 5.95 -18.65
N SER A 2 1.37 5.73 -19.04
CA SER A 2 2.46 6.71 -18.92
C SER A 2 2.10 8.08 -19.54
N THR A 3 1.53 8.09 -20.74
CA THR A 3 1.09 9.32 -21.40
C THR A 3 0.00 10.07 -20.61
N ILE A 4 -0.96 9.32 -20.03
CA ILE A 4 -2.03 9.91 -19.20
C ILE A 4 -1.43 10.58 -17.97
N PHE A 5 -0.54 9.88 -17.25
CA PHE A 5 0.13 10.45 -16.08
C PHE A 5 1.08 11.59 -16.45
N GLY A 6 1.77 11.52 -17.60
CA GLY A 6 2.57 12.63 -18.12
C GLY A 6 1.75 13.89 -18.34
N CYS A 7 0.55 13.76 -18.92
CA CYS A 7 -0.37 14.90 -19.07
C CYS A 7 -0.92 15.40 -17.72
N LEU A 8 -1.19 14.50 -16.76
CA LEU A 8 -1.67 14.88 -15.43
C LEU A 8 -0.61 15.67 -14.65
N PHE A 9 0.65 15.25 -14.73
CA PHE A 9 1.76 15.94 -14.07
C PHE A 9 2.32 17.13 -14.89
N GLY A 10 1.89 17.28 -16.14
CA GLY A 10 2.32 18.39 -17.01
C GLY A 10 3.79 18.32 -17.44
N SER A 11 4.41 17.13 -17.44
CA SER A 11 5.80 16.97 -17.82
C SER A 11 5.96 16.17 -19.12
N VAL A 12 6.67 16.75 -20.09
CA VAL A 12 7.00 16.11 -21.38
C VAL A 12 8.51 16.20 -21.59
N PHE A 13 9.19 15.07 -21.57
CA PHE A 13 10.66 14.97 -21.68
C PHE A 13 11.42 15.86 -20.69
N GLY A 14 10.86 16.11 -19.50
CA GLY A 14 11.42 16.97 -18.46
C GLY A 14 11.03 18.45 -18.56
N PHE A 15 10.41 18.88 -19.64
CA PHE A 15 9.91 20.24 -19.75
C PHE A 15 8.53 20.36 -19.08
N GLU A 16 8.43 21.20 -18.05
CA GLU A 16 7.20 21.44 -17.29
C GLU A 16 6.36 22.60 -17.84
N ASP A 17 6.92 23.37 -18.80
CA ASP A 17 6.26 24.54 -19.38
C ASP A 17 5.46 24.25 -20.66
N VAL A 18 5.61 23.05 -21.23
CA VAL A 18 4.97 22.68 -22.51
C VAL A 18 3.48 22.38 -22.35
N ILE A 19 3.10 21.74 -21.26
CA ILE A 19 1.72 21.41 -20.93
C ILE A 19 1.43 21.88 -19.51
N PRO A 20 0.37 22.68 -19.27
CA PRO A 20 0.00 23.03 -17.90
C PRO A 20 -0.38 21.75 -17.13
N ALA A 21 0.19 21.58 -15.93
CA ALA A 21 -0.13 20.44 -15.08
C ALA A 21 -1.63 20.44 -14.76
N LEU A 22 -2.33 19.36 -15.14
CA LEU A 22 -3.77 19.23 -14.90
C LEU A 22 -4.07 18.82 -13.45
N TRP A 23 -3.09 18.25 -12.73
CA TRP A 23 -3.31 17.75 -11.38
C TRP A 23 -2.27 18.24 -10.39
N LEU A 24 -1.03 17.78 -10.44
CA LEU A 24 0.02 18.05 -9.47
C LEU A 24 1.37 18.24 -10.16
N LYS A 25 2.16 19.21 -9.70
CA LYS A 25 3.59 19.30 -10.03
C LYS A 25 4.40 18.59 -8.93
N PRO A 26 5.11 17.48 -9.23
CA PRO A 26 5.81 16.68 -8.21
C PRO A 26 6.89 17.46 -7.45
N THR A 27 7.47 18.48 -8.06
CA THR A 27 8.53 19.31 -7.47
C THR A 27 8.02 20.39 -6.54
N GLU A 28 6.85 20.97 -6.80
CA GLU A 28 6.33 22.14 -6.11
C GLU A 28 5.19 21.84 -5.12
N ALA A 29 4.46 20.72 -5.33
CA ALA A 29 3.29 20.40 -4.53
C ALA A 29 3.67 19.98 -3.12
N MET A 30 3.37 20.83 -2.13
CA MET A 30 3.60 20.58 -0.70
C MET A 30 2.28 20.56 0.05
N THR A 31 2.12 19.59 0.94
CA THR A 31 0.99 19.49 1.87
C THR A 31 1.50 19.64 3.29
N ASP A 32 0.91 20.56 4.04
CA ASP A 32 1.23 20.75 5.47
C ASP A 32 0.47 19.71 6.29
N LEU A 33 1.23 18.83 6.96
CA LEU A 33 0.70 17.82 7.87
C LEU A 33 0.94 18.24 9.33
N PRO A 34 -0.07 18.13 10.20
CA PRO A 34 0.00 18.67 11.57
C PRO A 34 1.07 18.03 12.46
N PHE A 35 1.57 16.83 12.15
CA PHE A 35 2.62 16.15 12.92
C PHE A 35 3.96 15.98 12.19
N VAL A 36 3.95 15.97 10.88
CA VAL A 36 5.12 15.63 10.05
C VAL A 36 5.70 16.87 9.36
N GLY A 37 4.97 18.00 9.42
CA GLY A 37 5.36 19.22 8.73
C GLY A 37 5.03 19.18 7.23
N ARG A 38 5.87 19.83 6.42
CA ARG A 38 5.66 19.90 4.97
C ARG A 38 6.13 18.62 4.30
N LEU A 39 5.19 17.87 3.74
CA LEU A 39 5.47 16.73 2.86
C LEU A 39 5.05 17.03 1.43
N ASN A 40 5.79 16.45 0.51
CA ASN A 40 5.40 16.48 -0.89
C ASN A 40 4.06 15.75 -1.07
N THR A 41 3.09 16.40 -1.71
CA THR A 41 1.74 15.89 -1.92
C THR A 41 1.72 14.54 -2.65
N VAL A 42 2.74 14.26 -3.48
CA VAL A 42 2.88 12.99 -4.19
C VAL A 42 3.00 11.81 -3.23
N PHE A 43 3.72 11.96 -2.10
CA PHE A 43 3.82 10.91 -1.08
C PHE A 43 2.47 10.64 -0.41
N VAL A 44 1.73 11.70 -0.11
CA VAL A 44 0.40 11.59 0.50
C VAL A 44 -0.55 10.84 -0.43
N VAL A 45 -0.55 11.18 -1.72
CA VAL A 45 -1.35 10.50 -2.75
C VAL A 45 -0.92 9.06 -2.91
N ALA A 46 0.38 8.76 -2.92
CA ALA A 46 0.90 7.40 -3.02
C ALA A 46 0.46 6.53 -1.83
N ILE A 47 0.51 7.06 -0.61
CA ILE A 47 0.02 6.38 0.59
C ILE A 47 -1.50 6.15 0.50
N ALA A 48 -2.28 7.15 0.12
CA ALA A 48 -3.73 7.04 -0.02
C ALA A 48 -4.12 5.98 -1.06
N LEU A 49 -3.43 5.95 -2.21
CA LEU A 49 -3.60 4.94 -3.23
C LEU A 49 -3.24 3.55 -2.69
N GLY A 50 -2.14 3.43 -1.96
CA GLY A 50 -1.72 2.19 -1.31
C GLY A 50 -2.75 1.67 -0.31
N MET A 51 -3.30 2.56 0.53
CA MET A 51 -4.38 2.21 1.46
C MET A 51 -5.61 1.69 0.69
N GLY A 52 -5.97 2.32 -0.42
CA GLY A 52 -7.05 1.86 -1.29
C GLY A 52 -6.79 0.47 -1.88
N VAL A 53 -5.57 0.19 -2.35
CA VAL A 53 -5.17 -1.13 -2.86
C VAL A 53 -5.23 -2.18 -1.76
N ILE A 54 -4.77 -1.89 -0.55
CA ILE A 54 -4.84 -2.81 0.59
C ILE A 54 -6.31 -3.14 0.93
N LEU A 55 -7.19 -2.14 1.00
CA LEU A 55 -8.62 -2.38 1.23
C LEU A 55 -9.25 -3.23 0.13
N PHE A 56 -8.90 -2.97 -1.13
CA PHE A 56 -9.37 -3.76 -2.26
C PHE A 56 -8.92 -5.23 -2.17
N THR A 57 -7.66 -5.48 -1.81
CA THR A 57 -7.15 -6.85 -1.64
C THR A 57 -7.80 -7.58 -0.48
N MET A 58 -8.12 -6.88 0.62
CA MET A 58 -8.88 -7.46 1.73
C MET A 58 -10.29 -7.88 1.30
N ILE A 59 -10.97 -7.06 0.48
CA ILE A 59 -12.27 -7.42 -0.10
C ILE A 59 -12.14 -8.68 -0.96
N LEU A 60 -11.12 -8.76 -1.83
CA LEU A 60 -10.89 -9.94 -2.66
C LEU A 60 -10.62 -11.19 -1.80
N ASN A 61 -9.82 -11.06 -0.74
CA ASN A 61 -9.57 -12.15 0.19
C ASN A 61 -10.86 -12.61 0.88
N MET A 62 -11.70 -11.67 1.33
CA MET A 62 -12.98 -11.97 1.97
C MET A 62 -13.92 -12.71 1.01
N ILE A 63 -14.03 -12.28 -0.25
CA ILE A 63 -14.82 -12.96 -1.28
C ILE A 63 -14.31 -14.38 -1.53
N THR A 64 -12.99 -14.56 -1.62
CA THR A 64 -12.36 -15.87 -1.85
C THR A 64 -12.56 -16.82 -0.68
N SER A 65 -12.38 -16.32 0.56
CA SER A 65 -12.58 -17.10 1.79
C SER A 65 -14.03 -17.49 1.99
N PHE A 66 -14.96 -16.59 1.69
CA PHE A 66 -16.40 -16.88 1.72
C PHE A 66 -16.78 -17.98 0.72
N LYS A 67 -16.22 -17.94 -0.50
CA LYS A 67 -16.45 -18.98 -1.52
C LYS A 67 -15.88 -20.34 -1.13
N ASN A 68 -14.80 -20.35 -0.34
CA ASN A 68 -14.16 -21.57 0.16
C ASN A 68 -14.78 -22.09 1.46
N HIS A 69 -15.82 -21.45 2.00
CA HIS A 69 -16.47 -21.76 3.28
C HIS A 69 -15.54 -21.75 4.50
N ASP A 70 -14.43 -21.01 4.44
CA ASP A 70 -13.50 -20.82 5.57
C ASP A 70 -14.07 -19.71 6.49
N THR A 71 -14.84 -20.08 7.51
CA THR A 71 -15.48 -19.12 8.44
C THR A 71 -14.45 -18.34 9.24
N GLU A 72 -13.37 -18.96 9.70
CA GLU A 72 -12.30 -18.30 10.45
C GLU A 72 -11.67 -17.17 9.61
N LYS A 73 -11.25 -17.48 8.37
CA LYS A 73 -10.60 -16.51 7.47
C LYS A 73 -11.53 -15.42 6.97
N THR A 74 -12.82 -15.68 6.90
CA THR A 74 -13.79 -14.68 6.45
C THR A 74 -14.07 -13.64 7.53
N TRP A 75 -14.23 -14.08 8.79
CA TRP A 75 -14.73 -13.20 9.86
C TRP A 75 -13.64 -12.69 10.80
N PHE A 76 -12.73 -13.56 11.24
CA PHE A 76 -11.82 -13.29 12.36
C PHE A 76 -10.35 -13.07 11.96
N ASP A 77 -10.00 -13.38 10.72
CA ASP A 77 -8.62 -13.23 10.25
C ASP A 77 -8.24 -11.76 10.01
N THR A 78 -6.94 -11.51 10.01
CA THR A 78 -6.33 -10.20 9.74
C THR A 78 -6.71 -9.61 8.38
N ASN A 79 -6.85 -10.46 7.36
CA ASN A 79 -7.33 -10.07 6.04
C ASN A 79 -8.83 -10.36 5.84
N GLY A 80 -9.55 -10.74 6.90
CA GLY A 80 -11.00 -10.93 6.94
C GLY A 80 -11.77 -9.66 7.31
N LEU A 81 -13.04 -9.84 7.71
CA LEU A 81 -13.92 -8.73 8.07
C LEU A 81 -13.38 -7.89 9.24
N ALA A 82 -12.83 -8.55 10.29
CA ALA A 82 -12.29 -7.83 11.46
C ALA A 82 -11.12 -6.94 11.06
N GLY A 83 -10.16 -7.47 10.30
CA GLY A 83 -9.03 -6.69 9.79
C GLY A 83 -9.44 -5.57 8.84
N PHE A 84 -10.43 -5.83 7.97
CA PHE A 84 -10.98 -4.83 7.06
C PHE A 84 -11.61 -3.65 7.82
N VAL A 85 -12.45 -3.92 8.83
CA VAL A 85 -13.08 -2.86 9.65
C VAL A 85 -12.01 -2.05 10.38
N PHE A 86 -11.02 -2.70 10.96
CA PHE A 86 -9.90 -2.02 11.64
C PHE A 86 -9.14 -1.10 10.68
N TYR A 87 -8.70 -1.64 9.53
CA TYR A 87 -7.89 -0.89 8.57
C TYR A 87 -8.67 0.22 7.88
N PHE A 88 -9.95 -0.02 7.57
CA PHE A 88 -10.86 1.00 7.03
C PHE A 88 -11.08 2.14 8.02
N SER A 89 -11.25 1.83 9.31
CA SER A 89 -11.39 2.82 10.36
C SER A 89 -10.13 3.67 10.49
N LEU A 90 -8.95 3.04 10.39
CA LEU A 90 -7.67 3.72 10.40
C LEU A 90 -7.54 4.67 9.20
N ALA A 91 -7.83 4.17 8.01
CA ALA A 91 -7.77 4.95 6.77
C ALA A 91 -8.75 6.14 6.81
N ALA A 92 -9.99 5.90 7.21
CA ALA A 92 -11.00 6.95 7.33
C ALA A 92 -10.61 8.02 8.35
N THR A 93 -10.06 7.63 9.49
CA THR A 93 -9.58 8.55 10.53
C THR A 93 -8.45 9.44 10.01
N ILE A 94 -7.48 8.86 9.30
CA ILE A 94 -6.37 9.60 8.70
C ILE A 94 -6.90 10.60 7.66
N VAL A 95 -7.79 10.17 6.77
CA VAL A 95 -8.38 11.05 5.73
C VAL A 95 -9.18 12.17 6.36
N MET A 96 -10.02 11.91 7.35
CA MET A 96 -10.78 12.94 8.06
C MET A 96 -9.87 13.95 8.76
N PHE A 97 -8.83 13.46 9.41
CA PHE A 97 -7.85 14.29 10.09
C PHE A 97 -7.11 15.23 9.10
N MET A 98 -6.68 14.68 7.95
CA MET A 98 -6.01 15.46 6.90
C MET A 98 -6.94 16.47 6.21
N SER A 99 -8.24 16.15 6.10
CA SER A 99 -9.26 17.04 5.51
C SER A 99 -9.69 18.15 6.47
N GLY A 100 -9.13 18.21 7.69
CA GLY A 100 -9.49 19.21 8.71
C GLY A 100 -10.89 19.06 9.29
N HIS A 101 -11.54 17.91 9.07
CA HIS A 101 -12.83 17.61 9.64
C HIS A 101 -12.69 17.22 11.12
N THR A 102 -13.70 17.53 11.92
CA THR A 102 -13.73 17.11 13.32
C THR A 102 -13.76 15.60 13.42
N LEU A 103 -12.83 15.02 14.17
CA LEU A 103 -12.80 13.59 14.41
C LEU A 103 -14.10 13.15 15.13
N PRO A 104 -14.59 11.93 14.84
CA PRO A 104 -15.72 11.35 15.57
C PRO A 104 -15.46 11.35 17.08
N ALA A 105 -16.54 11.32 17.88
CA ALA A 105 -16.41 11.26 19.34
C ALA A 105 -15.45 10.14 19.77
N ALA A 106 -14.62 10.39 20.77
CA ALA A 106 -13.61 9.44 21.26
C ALA A 106 -14.18 8.04 21.52
N ALA A 107 -15.42 7.96 22.01
CA ALA A 107 -16.11 6.69 22.22
C ALA A 107 -16.29 5.87 20.92
N ILE A 108 -16.63 6.52 19.80
CA ILE A 108 -16.79 5.86 18.49
C ILE A 108 -15.44 5.36 18.00
N LEU A 109 -14.38 6.17 18.12
CA LEU A 109 -13.02 5.76 17.75
C LEU A 109 -12.56 4.56 18.57
N ILE A 110 -12.75 4.58 19.88
CA ILE A 110 -12.39 3.46 20.75
C ILE A 110 -13.11 2.19 20.31
N ILE A 111 -14.40 2.24 20.06
CA ILE A 111 -15.18 1.07 19.62
C ILE A 111 -14.67 0.58 18.26
N MET A 112 -14.44 1.48 17.29
CA MET A 112 -13.99 1.12 15.94
C MET A 112 -12.58 0.52 15.91
N PHE A 113 -11.72 0.84 16.88
CA PHE A 113 -10.37 0.27 16.96
C PHE A 113 -10.29 -0.93 17.89
N VAL A 114 -10.86 -0.84 19.09
CA VAL A 114 -10.72 -1.89 20.10
C VAL A 114 -11.55 -3.11 19.78
N LEU A 115 -12.76 -2.94 19.26
CA LEU A 115 -13.63 -4.07 18.94
C LEU A 115 -13.02 -5.04 17.92
N PRO A 116 -12.53 -4.58 16.75
CA PRO A 116 -11.89 -5.47 15.78
C PRO A 116 -10.62 -6.12 16.34
N LEU A 117 -9.82 -5.39 17.12
CA LEU A 117 -8.62 -5.95 17.75
C LEU A 117 -8.98 -7.07 18.74
N LEU A 118 -10.02 -6.89 19.55
CA LEU A 118 -10.52 -7.95 20.43
C LEU A 118 -11.04 -9.15 19.66
N VAL A 119 -11.76 -8.93 18.57
CA VAL A 119 -12.25 -10.02 17.71
C VAL A 119 -11.09 -10.81 17.10
N MET A 120 -10.03 -10.13 16.68
CA MET A 120 -8.82 -10.76 16.15
C MET A 120 -8.05 -11.50 17.26
N PHE A 121 -7.95 -10.92 18.45
CA PHE A 121 -7.30 -11.56 19.60
C PHE A 121 -8.00 -12.86 20.02
N PHE A 122 -9.34 -12.86 20.01
CA PHE A 122 -10.15 -14.03 20.38
C PHE A 122 -10.55 -14.89 19.17
N LYS A 123 -9.81 -14.82 18.05
CA LYS A 123 -10.17 -15.58 16.83
C LYS A 123 -10.28 -17.10 17.08
N GLU A 124 -9.31 -17.70 17.80
CA GLU A 124 -9.30 -19.14 18.09
C GLU A 124 -10.55 -19.59 18.91
N PRO A 125 -10.84 -18.99 20.08
CA PRO A 125 -12.02 -19.41 20.84
C PRO A 125 -13.34 -19.06 20.12
N LEU A 126 -13.41 -17.97 19.39
CA LEU A 126 -14.60 -17.59 18.62
C LEU A 126 -14.88 -18.57 17.48
N THR A 127 -13.83 -18.99 16.76
CA THR A 127 -13.94 -20.02 15.70
C THR A 127 -14.35 -21.37 16.28
N ALA A 128 -13.76 -21.78 17.42
CA ALA A 128 -14.11 -23.02 18.11
C ALA A 128 -15.59 -23.05 18.55
N VAL A 129 -16.13 -21.92 18.97
CA VAL A 129 -17.54 -21.78 19.33
C VAL A 129 -18.45 -21.89 18.09
N LEU A 130 -18.07 -21.23 16.98
CA LEU A 130 -18.85 -21.25 15.73
C LEU A 130 -18.84 -22.60 15.05
N GLU A 131 -17.69 -23.27 15.00
CA GLU A 131 -17.52 -24.59 14.39
C GLU A 131 -17.88 -25.76 15.34
N LYS A 132 -18.35 -25.45 16.57
CA LYS A 132 -18.70 -26.43 17.60
C LYS A 132 -17.58 -27.45 17.90
N LYS A 133 -16.32 -27.04 17.77
CA LYS A 133 -15.18 -27.86 18.16
C LYS A 133 -15.06 -27.96 19.68
N SER A 134 -14.69 -29.15 20.17
CA SER A 134 -14.61 -29.42 21.62
C SER A 134 -13.44 -28.73 22.33
N GLU A 135 -12.36 -28.45 21.63
CA GLU A 135 -11.19 -27.78 22.18
C GLU A 135 -11.25 -26.27 21.90
N LYS A 136 -11.45 -25.49 22.97
CA LYS A 136 -11.61 -24.04 22.88
C LYS A 136 -10.31 -23.25 23.03
N ILE A 137 -9.29 -23.81 23.63
CA ILE A 137 -7.99 -23.18 23.90
C ILE A 137 -6.88 -24.22 23.80
N SER A 138 -5.96 -24.01 22.88
CA SER A 138 -4.77 -24.85 22.69
C SER A 138 -3.67 -24.39 23.64
N GLY A 139 -3.29 -25.21 24.64
CA GLY A 139 -2.06 -24.96 25.40
C GLY A 139 -2.16 -24.13 26.69
N GLY A 140 -3.36 -23.83 27.21
CA GLY A 140 -3.55 -23.11 28.48
C GLY A 140 -3.64 -21.58 28.35
N VAL A 141 -4.28 -20.95 29.34
CA VAL A 141 -4.63 -19.51 29.31
C VAL A 141 -3.40 -18.59 29.21
N GLY A 142 -2.31 -18.93 29.88
CA GLY A 142 -1.08 -18.12 29.85
C GLY A 142 -0.43 -18.12 28.47
N MET A 143 -0.35 -19.27 27.81
CA MET A 143 0.20 -19.42 26.47
C MET A 143 -0.67 -18.71 25.43
N PHE A 144 -1.99 -18.83 25.54
CA PHE A 144 -2.95 -18.13 24.69
C PHE A 144 -2.80 -16.60 24.74
N ILE A 145 -2.68 -16.01 25.94
CA ILE A 145 -2.51 -14.56 26.11
C ILE A 145 -1.19 -14.09 25.49
N THR A 146 -0.11 -14.84 25.75
CA THR A 146 1.21 -14.47 25.21
C THR A 146 1.24 -14.57 23.69
N GLN A 147 0.76 -15.66 23.13
CA GLN A 147 0.71 -15.87 21.69
C GLN A 147 -0.20 -14.84 21.01
N GLY A 148 -1.40 -14.60 21.54
CA GLY A 148 -2.33 -13.62 20.99
C GLY A 148 -1.79 -12.19 21.03
N PHE A 149 -1.03 -11.83 22.07
CA PHE A 149 -0.38 -10.52 22.13
C PHE A 149 0.68 -10.34 21.03
N PHE A 150 1.56 -11.34 20.84
CA PHE A 150 2.58 -11.26 19.78
C PHE A 150 1.96 -11.30 18.39
N GLU A 151 0.93 -12.10 18.17
CA GLU A 151 0.21 -12.15 16.91
C GLU A 151 -0.45 -10.79 16.58
N LEU A 152 -1.09 -10.16 17.56
CA LEU A 152 -1.68 -8.84 17.39
C LEU A 152 -0.62 -7.78 17.06
N PHE A 153 0.52 -7.83 17.75
CA PHE A 153 1.64 -6.93 17.51
C PHE A 153 2.20 -7.10 16.09
N GLU A 154 2.39 -8.36 15.64
CA GLU A 154 2.82 -8.68 14.28
C GLU A 154 1.84 -8.13 13.22
N VAL A 155 0.55 -8.27 13.45
CA VAL A 155 -0.50 -7.74 12.58
C VAL A 155 -0.42 -6.23 12.45
N LEU A 156 -0.29 -5.52 13.57
CA LEU A 156 -0.17 -4.06 13.56
C LEU A 156 1.09 -3.60 12.82
N LEU A 157 2.23 -4.26 13.07
CA LEU A 157 3.47 -3.99 12.35
C LEU A 157 3.33 -4.28 10.86
N SER A 158 2.66 -5.36 10.49
CA SER A 158 2.40 -5.71 9.09
C SER A 158 1.56 -4.65 8.38
N TYR A 159 0.48 -4.17 8.99
CA TYR A 159 -0.33 -3.10 8.41
C TYR A 159 0.46 -1.81 8.23
N PHE A 160 1.23 -1.43 9.23
CA PHE A 160 2.09 -0.25 9.17
C PHE A 160 3.16 -0.37 8.09
N SER A 161 3.91 -1.46 8.08
CA SER A 161 4.95 -1.73 7.10
C SER A 161 4.42 -1.76 5.66
N ASN A 162 3.29 -2.45 5.44
CA ASN A 162 2.67 -2.54 4.13
C ASN A 162 2.16 -1.19 3.63
N THR A 163 1.58 -0.37 4.51
CA THR A 163 1.15 0.99 4.17
C THR A 163 2.33 1.87 3.80
N LEU A 164 3.42 1.82 4.58
CA LEU A 164 4.65 2.56 4.28
C LEU A 164 5.35 2.08 3.00
N SER A 165 5.17 0.82 2.61
CA SER A 165 5.76 0.28 1.38
C SER A 165 5.33 1.06 0.13
N PHE A 166 4.14 1.65 0.13
CA PHE A 166 3.63 2.48 -0.98
C PHE A 166 4.27 3.87 -1.07
N VAL A 167 4.94 4.34 -0.03
CA VAL A 167 5.75 5.59 -0.08
C VAL A 167 6.79 5.53 -1.20
N ARG A 168 7.27 4.34 -1.52
CA ARG A 168 8.20 4.08 -2.62
C ARG A 168 7.69 4.59 -3.97
N VAL A 169 6.41 4.47 -4.24
CA VAL A 169 5.80 4.97 -5.48
C VAL A 169 5.97 6.49 -5.58
N GLY A 170 5.70 7.21 -4.49
CA GLY A 170 5.94 8.65 -4.41
C GLY A 170 7.41 9.02 -4.51
N ALA A 171 8.30 8.22 -3.87
CA ALA A 171 9.74 8.44 -3.93
C ALA A 171 10.27 8.36 -5.36
N PHE A 172 9.83 7.37 -6.15
CA PHE A 172 10.23 7.28 -7.56
C PHE A 172 9.70 8.42 -8.42
N ALA A 173 8.47 8.88 -8.17
CA ALA A 173 7.93 10.03 -8.90
C ALA A 173 8.74 11.31 -8.64
N VAL A 174 9.13 11.56 -7.40
CA VAL A 174 9.97 12.71 -7.04
C VAL A 174 11.41 12.53 -7.57
N SER A 175 11.96 11.32 -7.48
CA SER A 175 13.29 11.01 -8.01
C SER A 175 13.35 11.22 -9.53
N HIS A 176 12.31 10.78 -10.26
CA HIS A 176 12.20 11.01 -11.70
C HIS A 176 12.24 12.51 -12.02
N ALA A 177 11.41 13.30 -11.36
CA ALA A 177 11.37 14.76 -11.57
C ALA A 177 12.74 15.40 -11.31
N ALA A 178 13.43 15.00 -10.22
CA ALA A 178 14.76 15.50 -9.89
C ALA A 178 15.82 15.10 -10.93
N MET A 179 15.81 13.85 -11.41
CA MET A 179 16.76 13.39 -12.45
C MET A 179 16.53 14.11 -13.78
N MET A 180 15.26 14.35 -14.16
CA MET A 180 14.95 15.12 -15.36
C MET A 180 15.42 16.56 -15.26
N GLN A 181 15.29 17.19 -14.10
CA GLN A 181 15.81 18.53 -13.86
C GLN A 181 17.34 18.59 -14.01
N VAL A 182 18.07 17.59 -13.50
CA VAL A 182 19.52 17.48 -13.70
C VAL A 182 19.89 17.35 -15.19
N VAL A 183 19.15 16.53 -15.95
CA VAL A 183 19.36 16.38 -17.40
C VAL A 183 19.19 17.70 -18.13
N LEU A 184 18.14 18.46 -17.80
CA LEU A 184 17.89 19.77 -18.39
C LEU A 184 18.97 20.81 -18.02
N MET A 185 19.45 20.78 -16.79
CA MET A 185 20.54 21.63 -16.33
C MET A 185 21.83 21.32 -17.09
N LEU A 186 22.20 20.03 -17.27
CA LEU A 186 23.34 19.59 -18.06
C LEU A 186 23.20 19.94 -19.55
N ALA A 187 21.99 19.93 -20.06
CA ALA A 187 21.69 20.35 -21.45
C ALA A 187 21.82 21.86 -21.67
N GLY A 188 21.98 22.66 -20.60
CA GLY A 188 22.04 24.12 -20.70
C GLY A 188 20.68 24.77 -20.98
N ALA A 189 19.57 24.13 -20.63
CA ALA A 189 18.22 24.65 -20.89
C ALA A 189 17.99 26.01 -20.22
N GLU A 190 18.64 26.29 -19.10
CA GLU A 190 18.56 27.55 -18.37
C GLU A 190 19.32 28.68 -19.09
N THR A 191 20.28 28.38 -19.95
CA THR A 191 21.10 29.34 -20.67
C THR A 191 20.54 29.75 -22.04
N GLY A 192 19.35 29.25 -22.39
CA GLY A 192 18.60 29.65 -23.58
C GLY A 192 18.92 28.92 -24.88
N ALA A 193 19.89 27.99 -24.90
CA ALA A 193 20.22 27.18 -26.06
C ALA A 193 20.39 25.69 -25.67
N PRO A 194 19.29 24.94 -25.44
CA PRO A 194 19.38 23.57 -24.97
C PRO A 194 20.04 22.65 -26.00
N SER A 195 20.98 21.85 -25.54
CA SER A 195 21.67 20.85 -26.36
C SER A 195 20.76 19.63 -26.54
N ILE A 196 20.13 19.49 -27.70
CA ILE A 196 19.22 18.39 -28.04
C ILE A 196 19.85 17.00 -27.85
N PRO A 197 21.13 16.74 -28.27
CA PRO A 197 21.75 15.45 -28.04
C PRO A 197 21.85 15.07 -26.56
N VAL A 198 22.15 16.03 -25.68
CA VAL A 198 22.24 15.81 -24.23
C VAL A 198 20.87 15.47 -23.65
N ILE A 199 19.81 16.14 -24.10
CA ILE A 199 18.44 15.85 -23.68
C ILE A 199 18.05 14.43 -24.09
N VAL A 200 18.28 14.03 -25.34
CA VAL A 200 17.91 12.71 -25.85
C VAL A 200 18.67 11.60 -25.12
N LEU A 201 20.00 11.73 -24.97
CA LEU A 201 20.83 10.75 -24.28
C LEU A 201 20.49 10.70 -22.78
N GLY A 202 20.26 11.84 -22.14
CA GLY A 202 19.87 11.92 -20.74
C GLY A 202 18.52 11.26 -20.49
N ASN A 203 17.49 11.55 -21.32
CA ASN A 203 16.19 10.89 -21.22
C ASN A 203 16.30 9.37 -21.45
N LEU A 204 17.08 8.91 -22.42
CA LEU A 204 17.29 7.49 -22.68
C LEU A 204 17.94 6.80 -21.46
N PHE A 205 18.92 7.45 -20.86
CA PHE A 205 19.61 6.95 -19.67
C PHE A 205 18.65 6.89 -18.47
N VAL A 206 17.92 7.95 -18.18
CA VAL A 206 16.94 8.00 -17.07
C VAL A 206 15.86 6.95 -17.27
N CYS A 207 15.25 6.86 -18.47
CA CYS A 207 14.25 5.83 -18.75
C CYS A 207 14.78 4.41 -18.60
N GLY A 208 16.02 4.15 -19.03
CA GLY A 208 16.65 2.83 -18.90
C GLY A 208 16.90 2.44 -17.44
N MET A 209 17.51 3.34 -16.66
CA MET A 209 17.80 3.13 -15.25
C MET A 209 16.53 2.99 -14.41
N GLU A 210 15.59 3.89 -14.58
CA GLU A 210 14.33 3.86 -13.84
C GLU A 210 13.47 2.68 -14.25
N GLY A 211 13.39 2.36 -15.54
CA GLY A 211 12.63 1.22 -16.02
C GLY A 211 13.06 -0.09 -15.34
N LEU A 212 14.37 -0.28 -15.15
CA LEU A 212 14.91 -1.44 -14.45
C LEU A 212 14.58 -1.41 -12.96
N ILE A 213 14.87 -0.30 -12.27
CA ILE A 213 14.65 -0.18 -10.83
C ILE A 213 13.15 -0.24 -10.49
N VAL A 214 12.32 0.52 -11.19
CA VAL A 214 10.86 0.55 -10.99
C VAL A 214 10.26 -0.81 -11.31
N GLY A 215 10.71 -1.49 -12.38
CA GLY A 215 10.25 -2.83 -12.73
C GLY A 215 10.45 -3.83 -11.60
N ILE A 216 11.63 -3.87 -10.99
CA ILE A 216 11.93 -4.74 -9.84
C ILE A 216 11.02 -4.38 -8.64
N GLN A 217 10.86 -3.10 -8.38
CA GLN A 217 10.10 -2.64 -7.21
C GLN A 217 8.57 -2.82 -7.38
N VAL A 218 8.04 -2.67 -8.59
CA VAL A 218 6.64 -2.96 -8.90
C VAL A 218 6.36 -4.44 -8.71
N LEU A 219 7.20 -5.34 -9.23
CA LEU A 219 7.08 -6.78 -9.01
C LEU A 219 7.10 -7.11 -7.51
N ARG A 220 7.98 -6.46 -6.74
CA ARG A 220 8.03 -6.64 -5.30
C ARG A 220 6.72 -6.23 -4.63
N LEU A 221 6.15 -5.05 -4.95
CA LEU A 221 4.86 -4.60 -4.44
C LEU A 221 3.74 -5.59 -4.79
N GLU A 222 3.73 -6.08 -6.02
CA GLU A 222 2.72 -7.01 -6.50
C GLU A 222 2.78 -8.35 -5.75
N TYR A 223 3.96 -8.93 -5.59
CA TYR A 223 4.10 -10.23 -4.93
C TYR A 223 3.93 -10.15 -3.41
N TYR A 224 4.51 -9.17 -2.74
CA TYR A 224 4.52 -9.11 -1.28
C TYR A 224 3.30 -8.39 -0.69
N GLU A 225 2.82 -7.34 -1.30
CA GLU A 225 1.70 -6.56 -0.76
C GLU A 225 0.35 -6.96 -1.35
N LEU A 226 0.29 -7.32 -2.63
CA LEU A 226 -0.96 -7.68 -3.30
C LEU A 226 -1.24 -9.17 -3.20
N PHE A 227 -0.42 -10.02 -3.82
CA PHE A 227 -0.71 -11.46 -3.94
C PHE A 227 -0.62 -12.19 -2.61
N SER A 228 0.29 -11.83 -1.72
CA SER A 228 0.42 -12.49 -0.41
C SER A 228 -0.87 -12.50 0.42
N ARG A 229 -1.77 -11.54 0.17
CA ARG A 229 -3.00 -11.40 0.95
C ARG A 229 -4.13 -12.32 0.50
N PHE A 230 -4.22 -12.67 -0.77
CA PHE A 230 -5.35 -13.47 -1.28
C PHE A 230 -4.93 -14.70 -2.10
N TYR A 231 -3.68 -14.75 -2.60
CA TYR A 231 -3.23 -15.85 -3.43
C TYR A 231 -2.72 -17.01 -2.58
N LYS A 232 -3.36 -18.16 -2.70
CA LYS A 232 -2.90 -19.43 -2.16
C LYS A 232 -2.41 -20.27 -3.33
N GLY A 233 -1.11 -20.55 -3.38
CA GLY A 233 -0.48 -21.34 -4.44
C GLY A 233 -0.87 -22.82 -4.38
N SER A 234 -2.15 -23.13 -4.50
CA SER A 234 -2.66 -24.50 -4.65
C SER A 234 -2.49 -24.95 -6.10
N GLY A 235 -1.24 -25.22 -6.49
CA GLY A 235 -0.92 -25.83 -7.77
C GLY A 235 -1.15 -27.35 -7.75
N ARG A 236 -1.21 -27.96 -8.93
CA ARG A 236 -1.12 -29.41 -9.05
C ARG A 236 0.32 -29.84 -8.82
N GLU A 237 0.53 -30.91 -8.05
CA GLU A 237 1.84 -31.54 -7.92
C GLU A 237 2.40 -31.87 -9.30
N PHE A 238 3.66 -31.52 -9.53
CA PHE A 238 4.37 -31.95 -10.73
C PHE A 238 4.56 -33.47 -10.68
N LYS A 239 3.80 -34.19 -11.50
CA LYS A 239 4.01 -35.65 -11.71
C LYS A 239 4.96 -35.80 -12.90
N PRO A 240 6.23 -36.19 -12.66
CA PRO A 240 7.15 -36.46 -13.74
C PRO A 240 6.61 -37.62 -14.60
N PHE A 241 6.81 -37.54 -15.88
CA PHE A 241 6.33 -38.51 -16.88
C PHE A 241 7.10 -39.85 -16.79
N TYR A 242 7.63 -40.18 -15.62
CA TYR A 242 8.30 -41.43 -15.34
C TYR A 242 7.26 -42.41 -14.75
N GLU A 243 6.62 -43.16 -15.63
CA GLU A 243 6.08 -44.47 -15.21
C GLU A 243 7.16 -45.53 -15.44
N LYS A 244 7.45 -46.27 -14.36
CA LYS A 244 8.03 -47.57 -14.47
C LYS A 244 6.94 -48.58 -14.84
#